data_425728d0fb0c5a88550055f284fedf07
#
_entry.id   425728d0fb0c5a88550055f284fedf07
#
_cell.length_a   1.000
_cell.length_b   1.000
_cell.length_c   1.000
_cell.angle_alpha   90.00
_cell.angle_beta   90.00
_cell.angle_gamma   90.00
#
_symmetry.space_group_name_H-M   'P 1'
#
loop_
_entity.id
_entity.type
_entity.pdbx_description
1 polymer ?
#
loop_
_entity_poly.entity_id
_entity_poly.type
_entity_poly.pdbx_seq_one_letter_code
_entity_poly.pdbx_strand_id
1 'polypeptide(L)' 'MPTAQEVRAYLEKHGVQAALTASVNLAIQEQAPNALEFIGKRLIALA' A
#
# COMPACT_ATOMS: atom_id res chain seq x y z
N MET A 1 -1.01 -23.00 2.05
CA MET A 1 -0.67 -21.59 2.30
C MET A 1 0.56 -21.21 1.46
N PRO A 2 0.61 -20.01 0.93
CA PRO A 2 1.78 -19.59 0.18
C PRO A 2 2.99 -19.43 1.11
N THR A 3 4.17 -19.70 0.58
CA THR A 3 5.41 -19.49 1.31
C THR A 3 5.74 -18.02 1.40
N ALA A 4 6.66 -17.63 2.29
CA ALA A 4 7.10 -16.25 2.40
C ALA A 4 7.68 -15.74 1.07
N GLN A 5 8.37 -16.61 0.34
CA GLN A 5 8.94 -16.26 -0.96
C GLN A 5 7.85 -16.01 -2.00
N GLU A 6 6.80 -16.81 -2.01
CA GLU A 6 5.68 -16.62 -2.92
C GLU A 6 4.94 -15.32 -2.62
N VAL A 7 4.74 -15.01 -1.34
CA VAL A 7 4.11 -13.78 -0.92
C VAL A 7 4.93 -12.57 -1.39
N ARG A 8 6.24 -12.62 -1.20
CA ARG A 8 7.13 -11.54 -1.62
C ARG A 8 7.09 -11.33 -3.13
N ALA A 9 7.15 -12.43 -3.89
CA ALA A 9 7.09 -12.35 -5.34
C ALA A 9 5.78 -11.75 -5.84
N TYR A 10 4.68 -12.11 -5.21
CA TYR A 10 3.36 -11.57 -5.53
C TYR A 10 3.31 -10.05 -5.27
N LEU A 11 3.80 -9.63 -4.11
CA LEU A 11 3.81 -8.21 -3.75
C LEU A 11 4.67 -7.38 -4.70
N GLU A 12 5.82 -7.92 -5.09
CA GLU A 12 6.71 -7.23 -6.04
C GLU A 12 6.08 -7.12 -7.42
N LYS A 13 5.47 -8.22 -7.89
CA LYS A 13 4.84 -8.25 -9.21
C LYS A 13 3.75 -7.20 -9.35
N HIS A 14 2.97 -7.01 -8.30
CA HIS A 14 1.86 -6.06 -8.32
C HIS A 14 2.22 -4.68 -7.77
N GLY A 15 3.46 -4.49 -7.33
CA GLY A 15 3.92 -3.21 -6.79
C GLY A 15 3.21 -2.80 -5.51
N VAL A 16 2.67 -3.77 -4.77
CA VAL A 16 1.84 -3.49 -3.59
C VAL A 16 2.65 -2.81 -2.50
N GLN A 17 3.86 -3.29 -2.25
CA GLN A 17 4.67 -2.75 -1.16
C GLN A 17 5.06 -1.30 -1.41
N ALA A 18 5.46 -0.97 -2.64
CA ALA A 18 5.80 0.41 -3.00
C ALA A 18 4.58 1.31 -2.89
N ALA A 19 3.43 0.85 -3.36
CA ALA A 19 2.18 1.61 -3.28
C ALA A 19 1.76 1.85 -1.84
N LEU A 20 1.86 0.83 -0.98
CA LEU A 20 1.53 0.95 0.43
C LEU A 20 2.46 1.93 1.13
N THR A 21 3.76 1.82 0.92
CA THR A 21 4.74 2.71 1.55
C THR A 21 4.50 4.16 1.13
N ALA A 22 4.30 4.42 -0.15
CA ALA A 22 4.02 5.75 -0.64
C ALA A 22 2.72 6.31 -0.05
N SER A 23 1.68 5.49 0.03
CA SER A 23 0.39 5.90 0.56
C SER A 23 0.46 6.21 2.05
N VAL A 24 1.19 5.40 2.81
CA VAL A 24 1.40 5.62 4.24
C VAL A 24 2.16 6.92 4.47
N ASN A 25 3.24 7.15 3.73
CA ASN A 25 4.03 8.36 3.86
C ASN A 25 3.19 9.59 3.54
N LEU A 26 2.38 9.52 2.51
CA LEU A 26 1.51 10.64 2.13
C LEU A 26 0.47 10.92 3.20
N ALA A 27 -0.12 9.86 3.78
CA ALA A 27 -1.07 10.02 4.87
C ALA A 27 -0.44 10.72 6.07
N ILE A 28 0.80 10.40 6.38
CA ILE A 28 1.54 11.04 7.48
C ILE A 28 1.81 12.51 7.15
N GLN A 29 2.26 12.81 5.94
CA GLN A 29 2.55 14.19 5.51
C GLN A 29 1.31 15.07 5.59
N GLU A 30 0.17 14.54 5.18
CA GLU A 30 -1.08 15.29 5.17
C GLU A 30 -1.83 15.20 6.49
N GLN A 31 -1.31 14.42 7.44
CA GLN A 31 -1.95 14.23 8.74
C GLN A 31 -3.41 13.83 8.60
N ALA A 32 -3.67 12.87 7.73
CA ALA A 32 -5.04 12.45 7.41
C ALA A 32 -5.75 11.98 8.69
N PRO A 33 -6.95 12.52 9.00
CA PRO A 33 -7.66 12.14 10.22
C PRO A 33 -8.12 10.68 10.18
N ASN A 34 -8.40 10.13 9.00
CA ASN A 34 -8.69 8.72 8.84
C ASN A 34 -7.69 8.12 7.87
N ALA A 35 -6.56 7.66 8.42
CA ALA A 35 -5.45 7.15 7.63
C ALA A 35 -5.85 5.92 6.82
N LEU A 36 -6.67 5.03 7.39
CA LEU A 36 -7.08 3.82 6.68
C LEU A 36 -7.91 4.14 5.44
N GLU A 37 -8.84 5.06 5.57
CA GLU A 37 -9.65 5.49 4.43
C GLU A 37 -8.79 6.19 3.38
N PHE A 38 -7.89 7.06 3.82
CA PHE A 38 -6.98 7.78 2.94
C PHE A 38 -6.12 6.80 2.13
N ILE A 39 -5.51 5.85 2.81
CA ILE A 39 -4.65 4.85 2.18
C ILE A 39 -5.45 4.00 1.20
N GLY A 40 -6.64 3.57 1.59
CA GLY A 40 -7.51 2.77 0.74
C GLY A 40 -7.88 3.50 -0.55
N LYS A 41 -8.24 4.77 -0.46
CA LYS A 41 -8.56 5.57 -1.63
C LYS A 41 -7.35 5.78 -2.54
N ARG A 42 -6.17 5.98 -1.94
CA ARG A 42 -4.94 6.11 -2.73
C ARG A 42 -4.64 4.83 -3.51
N LEU A 43 -4.78 3.67 -2.86
CA LEU A 43 -4.54 2.41 -3.51
C LEU A 43 -5.50 2.18 -4.68
N ILE A 44 -6.77 2.52 -4.51
CA ILE A 44 -7.74 2.43 -5.58
C ILE A 44 -7.36 3.35 -6.74
N ALA A 45 -6.91 4.55 -6.45
CA ALA A 45 -6.51 5.51 -7.47
C ALA A 45 -5.28 5.04 -8.25
N LEU A 46 -4.40 4.27 -7.62
CA LEU A 46 -3.21 3.73 -8.26
C LEU A 46 -3.49 2.47 -9.08
N ALA A 47 -4.61 1.83 -8.85
CA ALA A 47 -4.99 0.61 -9.56
C ALA A 47 -5.44 0.89 -11.03
#